data_ddbb99c1fbc2c502ddf05251da1a7935
#
_entry.id   ddbb99c1fbc2c502ddf05251da1a7935
#
_cell.length_a   1.000
_cell.length_b   1.000
_cell.length_c   1.000
_cell.angle_alpha   90.00
_cell.angle_beta   90.00
_cell.angle_gamma   90.00
#
_symmetry.space_group_name_H-M   'P 1'
#
loop_
_entity.id
_entity.type
_entity.pdbx_description
1 polymer ?
#
loop_
_entity_poly.entity_id
_entity_poly.type
_entity_poly.pdbx_seq_one_letter_code
_entity_poly.pdbx_strand_id
1 'polypeptide(L)'
;MKTLLFKIFCCSFIFLSSNNIFAQSNIWETHFINDTIKIEYSFMTCEFSSTASQELVVFRFTNLTNNSIKLSYSKKLWNKENTVNTEHNHVENRKNIELLPNEIKESDCDIKNKDHTIFSSFIHNETKIKYETLIKFELTNINIKL
;
A
#
# COMPACT_ATOMS: atom_id res chain seq x y z
N MET A 1 -54.25 -3.94 25.30
CA MET A 1 -53.54 -2.74 24.82
C MET A 1 -52.14 -2.49 25.43
N LYS A 2 -51.79 -3.04 26.58
CA LYS A 2 -50.44 -2.84 27.20
C LYS A 2 -49.29 -3.64 26.56
N THR A 3 -49.58 -4.72 25.88
CA THR A 3 -48.57 -5.61 25.27
C THR A 3 -48.09 -5.17 23.87
N LEU A 4 -48.85 -4.29 23.21
CA LEU A 4 -48.51 -3.80 21.89
C LEU A 4 -47.45 -2.67 21.92
N LEU A 5 -47.53 -1.83 22.96
CA LEU A 5 -46.58 -0.72 23.18
C LEU A 5 -45.15 -1.19 23.52
N PHE A 6 -45.02 -2.35 24.19
CA PHE A 6 -43.72 -2.87 24.58
C PHE A 6 -42.93 -3.47 23.38
N LYS A 7 -43.65 -3.98 22.38
CA LYS A 7 -42.99 -4.53 21.16
C LYS A 7 -42.47 -3.43 20.23
N ILE A 8 -43.08 -2.27 20.22
CA ILE A 8 -42.65 -1.14 19.40
C ILE A 8 -41.39 -0.48 19.99
N PHE A 9 -41.25 -0.48 21.33
CA PHE A 9 -40.06 0.11 21.98
C PHE A 9 -38.80 -0.74 21.84
N CYS A 10 -38.88 -2.07 21.70
CA CYS A 10 -37.71 -2.92 21.45
C CYS A 10 -37.17 -2.79 20.03
N CYS A 11 -37.97 -2.46 19.02
CA CYS A 11 -37.49 -2.30 17.64
C CYS A 11 -36.76 -0.98 17.37
N SER A 12 -36.98 0.04 18.21
CA SER A 12 -36.35 1.36 18.03
C SER A 12 -34.90 1.42 18.53
N PHE A 13 -34.43 0.43 19.29
CA PHE A 13 -33.10 0.48 19.91
C PHE A 13 -31.98 -0.19 19.09
N ILE A 14 -32.33 -0.86 17.97
CA ILE A 14 -31.37 -1.62 17.16
C ILE A 14 -30.67 -0.75 16.08
N PHE A 15 -31.13 0.49 15.85
CA PHE A 15 -30.65 1.33 14.74
C PHE A 15 -29.54 2.35 15.09
N LEU A 16 -28.99 2.35 16.31
CA LEU A 16 -28.04 3.39 16.75
C LEU A 16 -26.59 2.94 16.92
N SER A 17 -26.21 1.78 16.41
CA SER A 17 -24.80 1.40 16.33
C SER A 17 -24.29 1.49 14.89
N SER A 18 -24.37 2.66 14.27
CA SER A 18 -23.53 2.99 13.12
C SER A 18 -22.10 3.16 13.62
N ASN A 19 -21.37 2.04 13.68
CA ASN A 19 -19.93 2.08 13.79
C ASN A 19 -19.42 2.82 12.55
N ASN A 20 -19.07 4.09 12.71
CA ASN A 20 -18.27 4.81 11.73
C ASN A 20 -16.91 4.11 11.69
N ILE A 21 -16.80 3.08 10.88
CA ILE A 21 -15.50 2.54 10.46
C ILE A 21 -14.92 3.65 9.58
N PHE A 22 -14.12 4.52 10.18
CA PHE A 22 -13.21 5.37 9.42
C PHE A 22 -12.24 4.43 8.70
N ALA A 23 -12.62 3.98 7.52
CA ALA A 23 -11.67 3.41 6.60
C ALA A 23 -10.65 4.53 6.29
N GLN A 24 -9.45 4.40 6.79
CA GLN A 24 -8.35 5.29 6.45
C GLN A 24 -8.12 5.12 4.94
N SER A 25 -8.70 6.01 4.14
CA SER A 25 -8.51 5.99 2.69
C SER A 25 -7.07 6.39 2.41
N ASN A 26 -6.26 5.46 1.96
CA ASN A 26 -4.93 5.77 1.47
C ASN A 26 -5.05 6.75 0.29
N ILE A 27 -4.33 7.87 0.38
CA ILE A 27 -4.23 8.81 -0.73
C ILE A 27 -3.20 8.23 -1.70
N TRP A 28 -3.65 7.86 -2.89
CA TRP A 28 -2.80 7.31 -3.94
C TRP A 28 -2.26 8.43 -4.84
N GLU A 29 -0.95 8.45 -5.02
CA GLU A 29 -0.26 9.37 -5.91
C GLU A 29 0.25 8.63 -7.14
N THR A 30 0.10 9.23 -8.33
CA THR A 30 0.57 8.62 -9.57
C THR A 30 2.09 8.75 -9.67
N HIS A 31 2.80 7.62 -9.73
CA HIS A 31 4.23 7.54 -9.95
C HIS A 31 4.58 7.45 -11.44
N PHE A 32 3.84 6.63 -12.18
CA PHE A 32 4.04 6.40 -13.61
C PHE A 32 2.73 6.04 -14.29
N ILE A 33 2.52 6.53 -15.51
CA ILE A 33 1.36 6.18 -16.33
C ILE A 33 1.72 6.25 -17.81
N ASN A 34 1.23 5.26 -18.57
CA ASN A 34 1.18 5.26 -20.03
C ASN A 34 -0.08 4.52 -20.51
N ASP A 35 -0.19 4.23 -21.81
CA ASP A 35 -1.37 3.57 -22.38
C ASP A 35 -1.54 2.11 -21.93
N THR A 36 -0.53 1.50 -21.31
CA THR A 36 -0.51 0.09 -20.93
C THR A 36 -0.70 -0.12 -19.45
N ILE A 37 -0.07 0.73 -18.61
CA ILE A 37 -0.04 0.56 -17.16
C ILE A 37 -0.12 1.90 -16.43
N LYS A 38 -0.77 1.87 -15.27
CA LYS A 38 -0.69 2.93 -14.26
C LYS A 38 -0.05 2.37 -12.99
N ILE A 39 0.94 3.07 -12.45
CA ILE A 39 1.60 2.75 -11.18
C ILE A 39 1.35 3.91 -10.23
N GLU A 40 0.74 3.62 -9.11
CA GLU A 40 0.46 4.56 -8.02
C GLU A 40 1.18 4.10 -6.76
N TYR A 41 1.41 5.02 -5.83
CA TYR A 41 1.95 4.70 -4.52
C TYR A 41 1.20 5.43 -3.41
N SER A 42 1.29 4.89 -2.21
CA SER A 42 0.79 5.50 -0.98
C SER A 42 1.69 5.13 0.19
N PHE A 43 1.56 5.84 1.31
CA PHE A 43 2.21 5.46 2.56
C PHE A 43 1.22 4.73 3.44
N MET A 44 1.65 3.59 3.99
CA MET A 44 0.82 2.74 4.84
C MET A 44 1.57 2.40 6.13
N THR A 45 0.92 2.61 7.26
CA THR A 45 1.47 2.21 8.56
C THR A 45 1.05 0.77 8.85
N CYS A 46 2.04 -0.08 9.10
CA CYS A 46 1.88 -1.49 9.38
C CYS A 46 2.33 -1.78 10.81
N GLU A 47 1.43 -2.29 11.65
CA GLU A 47 1.75 -2.74 12.99
C GLU A 47 2.43 -4.11 12.92
N PHE A 48 3.58 -4.27 13.56
CA PHE A 48 4.24 -5.58 13.67
C PHE A 48 4.49 -6.01 15.12
N SER A 49 4.30 -5.09 16.08
CA SER A 49 4.26 -5.39 17.50
C SER A 49 3.40 -4.36 18.24
N SER A 50 3.11 -4.61 19.52
CA SER A 50 2.39 -3.64 20.36
C SER A 50 3.15 -2.33 20.57
N THR A 51 4.48 -2.36 20.50
CA THR A 51 5.36 -1.21 20.80
C THR A 51 5.88 -0.52 19.54
N ALA A 52 5.81 -1.17 18.39
CA ALA A 52 6.41 -0.66 17.17
C ALA A 52 5.59 -0.94 15.91
N SER A 53 5.54 0.06 15.03
CA SER A 53 4.98 0.00 13.69
C SER A 53 6.06 0.40 12.68
N GLN A 54 5.84 0.04 11.43
CA GLN A 54 6.64 0.50 10.31
C GLN A 54 5.76 1.24 9.31
N GLU A 55 6.31 2.24 8.68
CA GLU A 55 5.68 2.86 7.53
C GLU A 55 6.31 2.30 6.25
N LEU A 56 5.46 1.88 5.33
CA LEU A 56 5.85 1.37 4.02
C LEU A 56 5.33 2.29 2.94
N VAL A 57 6.10 2.45 1.87
CA VAL A 57 5.56 2.85 0.57
C VAL A 57 4.98 1.59 -0.05
N VAL A 58 3.68 1.61 -0.32
CA VAL A 58 2.93 0.55 -0.98
C VAL A 58 2.59 0.97 -2.40
N PHE A 59 2.50 0.02 -3.32
CA PHE A 59 2.23 0.29 -4.73
C PHE A 59 0.92 -0.35 -5.19
N ARG A 60 0.27 0.36 -6.11
CA ARG A 60 -0.87 -0.13 -6.89
C ARG A 60 -0.47 -0.16 -8.35
N PHE A 61 -0.56 -1.34 -8.95
CA PHE A 61 -0.31 -1.57 -10.37
C PHE A 61 -1.63 -1.86 -11.07
N THR A 62 -1.97 -1.06 -12.07
CA THR A 62 -3.20 -1.22 -12.86
C THR A 62 -2.84 -1.51 -14.30
N ASN A 63 -3.19 -2.70 -14.79
CA ASN A 63 -3.11 -3.02 -16.21
C ASN A 63 -4.27 -2.33 -16.94
N LEU A 64 -3.97 -1.42 -17.86
CA LEU A 64 -4.96 -0.66 -18.62
C LEU A 64 -5.37 -1.34 -19.93
N THR A 65 -4.87 -2.56 -20.18
CA THR A 65 -5.10 -3.29 -21.43
C THR A 65 -5.98 -4.51 -21.25
N ASN A 66 -6.49 -5.03 -22.36
CA ASN A 66 -7.24 -6.27 -22.42
C ASN A 66 -6.35 -7.52 -22.58
N ASN A 67 -5.02 -7.38 -22.44
CA ASN A 67 -4.04 -8.47 -22.52
C ASN A 67 -3.32 -8.61 -21.19
N SER A 68 -2.83 -9.82 -20.88
CA SER A 68 -1.91 -10.00 -19.75
C SER A 68 -0.58 -9.34 -20.05
N ILE A 69 0.01 -8.68 -19.05
CA ILE A 69 1.31 -8.02 -19.17
C ILE A 69 2.28 -8.52 -18.12
N LYS A 70 3.58 -8.52 -18.45
CA LYS A 70 4.68 -8.75 -17.51
C LYS A 70 5.43 -7.46 -17.34
N LEU A 71 5.35 -6.90 -16.13
CA LEU A 71 6.07 -5.70 -15.73
C LEU A 71 7.36 -6.10 -15.01
N SER A 72 8.49 -5.51 -15.42
CA SER A 72 9.71 -5.54 -14.64
C SER A 72 10.20 -4.13 -14.35
N TYR A 73 10.72 -3.90 -13.14
CA TYR A 73 11.24 -2.60 -12.71
C TYR A 73 12.34 -2.78 -11.66
N SER A 74 13.10 -1.72 -11.42
CA SER A 74 14.10 -1.63 -10.35
C SER A 74 13.72 -0.53 -9.37
N LYS A 75 14.10 -0.70 -8.09
CA LYS A 75 13.91 0.31 -7.06
C LYS A 75 15.22 1.05 -6.84
N LYS A 76 15.18 2.38 -6.88
CA LYS A 76 16.30 3.26 -6.51
C LYS A 76 15.88 4.04 -5.27
N LEU A 77 16.66 3.92 -4.19
CA LEU A 77 16.32 4.43 -2.86
C LEU A 77 17.40 5.40 -2.38
N TRP A 78 16.99 6.50 -1.77
CA TRP A 78 17.87 7.45 -1.08
C TRP A 78 17.52 7.46 0.41
N ASN A 79 18.51 7.16 1.24
CA ASN A 79 18.38 7.10 2.70
C ASN A 79 19.20 8.21 3.37
N LYS A 80 18.84 8.55 4.62
CA LYS A 80 19.55 9.58 5.40
C LYS A 80 21.04 9.26 5.61
N GLU A 81 21.42 7.99 5.58
CA GLU A 81 22.79 7.52 5.83
C GLU A 81 23.68 7.44 4.56
N ASN A 82 23.33 8.14 3.50
CA ASN A 82 24.12 8.27 2.25
C ASN A 82 24.13 7.08 1.28
N THR A 83 23.34 6.09 1.45
CA THR A 83 23.33 5.05 0.44
C THR A 83 22.20 5.20 -0.53
N VAL A 84 22.55 5.71 -1.65
CA VAL A 84 21.82 5.38 -2.86
C VAL A 84 22.00 3.89 -3.06
N ASN A 85 20.92 3.15 -3.02
CA ASN A 85 20.91 1.81 -3.54
C ASN A 85 21.14 1.96 -5.05
N THR A 86 22.41 1.91 -5.45
CA THR A 86 22.83 2.13 -6.83
C THR A 86 22.25 1.02 -7.69
N GLU A 87 21.85 1.40 -8.89
CA GLU A 87 21.23 0.55 -9.91
C GLU A 87 22.04 -0.69 -10.30
N HIS A 88 23.27 -0.79 -9.83
CA HIS A 88 24.20 -1.78 -10.28
C HIS A 88 24.08 -3.07 -9.46
N ASN A 89 23.34 -4.01 -10.06
CA ASN A 89 23.51 -5.45 -9.90
C ASN A 89 22.96 -6.15 -8.67
N HIS A 90 22.14 -5.54 -7.84
CA HIS A 90 21.43 -6.35 -6.86
C HIS A 90 20.13 -6.89 -7.47
N VAL A 91 20.11 -8.20 -7.74
CA VAL A 91 18.92 -8.97 -8.15
C VAL A 91 17.72 -8.68 -7.25
N GLU A 92 17.98 -8.37 -5.99
CA GLU A 92 16.98 -7.99 -4.98
C GLU A 92 16.20 -6.71 -5.33
N ASN A 93 16.80 -5.78 -6.07
CA ASN A 93 16.17 -4.53 -6.46
C ASN A 93 15.33 -4.64 -7.73
N ARG A 94 15.55 -5.68 -8.53
CA ARG A 94 14.77 -5.94 -9.72
C ARG A 94 13.55 -6.77 -9.37
N LYS A 95 12.39 -6.23 -9.64
CA LYS A 95 11.09 -6.87 -9.35
C LYS A 95 10.36 -7.19 -10.65
N ASN A 96 9.59 -8.27 -10.61
CA ASN A 96 8.73 -8.69 -11.70
C ASN A 96 7.33 -8.93 -11.15
N ILE A 97 6.34 -8.53 -11.92
CA ILE A 97 4.94 -8.73 -11.60
C ILE A 97 4.19 -9.08 -12.89
N GLU A 98 3.29 -10.04 -12.81
CA GLU A 98 2.37 -10.38 -13.88
C GLU A 98 0.99 -9.84 -13.52
N LEU A 99 0.35 -9.17 -14.48
CA LEU A 99 -0.97 -8.60 -14.33
C LEU A 99 -1.88 -9.16 -15.42
N LEU A 100 -3.02 -9.69 -15.02
CA LEU A 100 -4.07 -10.13 -15.93
C LEU A 100 -4.74 -8.92 -16.63
N PRO A 101 -5.55 -9.13 -17.68
CA PRO A 101 -6.29 -8.06 -18.33
C PRO A 101 -7.11 -7.24 -17.33
N ASN A 102 -6.93 -5.91 -17.35
CA ASN A 102 -7.63 -4.96 -16.46
C ASN A 102 -7.43 -5.21 -14.95
N GLU A 103 -6.43 -6.01 -14.57
CA GLU A 103 -6.14 -6.32 -13.17
C GLU A 103 -5.59 -5.09 -12.44
N ILE A 104 -6.06 -4.92 -11.20
CA ILE A 104 -5.48 -4.02 -10.21
C ILE A 104 -4.83 -4.89 -9.14
N LYS A 105 -3.54 -4.69 -8.91
CA LYS A 105 -2.78 -5.40 -7.88
C LYS A 105 -2.15 -4.40 -6.92
N GLU A 106 -2.46 -4.55 -5.64
CA GLU A 106 -1.98 -3.67 -4.57
C GLU A 106 -1.05 -4.44 -3.65
N SER A 107 0.00 -3.78 -3.20
CA SER A 107 0.80 -4.24 -2.08
C SER A 107 0.24 -3.69 -0.77
N ASP A 108 0.47 -4.42 0.32
CA ASP A 108 -0.06 -4.13 1.64
C ASP A 108 0.96 -4.49 2.74
N CYS A 109 0.48 -4.59 3.99
CA CYS A 109 1.29 -4.99 5.15
C CYS A 109 1.63 -6.48 5.20
N ASP A 110 1.09 -7.33 4.32
CA ASP A 110 1.39 -8.75 4.33
C ASP A 110 2.84 -8.98 3.90
N ILE A 111 3.58 -9.73 4.69
CA ILE A 111 4.97 -10.09 4.42
C ILE A 111 5.14 -10.81 3.06
N LYS A 112 4.09 -11.46 2.56
CA LYS A 112 4.07 -12.09 1.24
C LYS A 112 4.15 -11.08 0.10
N ASN A 113 3.70 -9.84 0.33
CA ASN A 113 3.70 -8.74 -0.63
C ASN A 113 4.89 -7.79 -0.49
N LYS A 114 5.83 -8.08 0.44
CA LYS A 114 6.99 -7.21 0.74
C LYS A 114 7.86 -6.86 -0.47
N ASP A 115 7.87 -7.71 -1.48
CA ASP A 115 8.66 -7.48 -2.69
C ASP A 115 8.20 -6.24 -3.46
N HIS A 116 6.94 -5.86 -3.30
CA HIS A 116 6.34 -4.68 -3.93
C HIS A 116 6.10 -3.54 -2.93
N THR A 117 6.87 -3.49 -1.84
CA THR A 117 6.86 -2.40 -0.87
C THR A 117 8.27 -1.81 -0.71
N ILE A 118 8.36 -0.62 -0.12
CA ILE A 118 9.62 0.01 0.28
C ILE A 118 9.49 0.43 1.74
N PHE A 119 10.45 0.06 2.57
CA PHE A 119 10.50 0.52 3.96
C PHE A 119 10.80 2.03 4.00
N SER A 120 9.98 2.80 4.70
CA SER A 120 10.12 4.24 4.84
C SER A 120 10.63 4.64 6.23
N SER A 121 10.01 4.14 7.28
CA SER A 121 10.36 4.54 8.64
C SER A 121 9.90 3.53 9.69
N PHE A 122 10.54 3.59 10.87
CA PHE A 122 10.02 3.00 12.10
C PHE A 122 9.22 4.03 12.89
N ILE A 123 8.15 3.57 13.56
CA ILE A 123 7.31 4.38 14.43
C ILE A 123 7.22 3.68 15.79
N HIS A 124 7.62 4.38 16.84
CA HIS A 124 7.43 3.91 18.22
C HIS A 124 5.99 4.20 18.65
N ASN A 125 5.20 3.15 18.95
CA ASN A 125 3.75 3.28 19.12
C ASN A 125 3.35 4.12 20.34
N GLU A 126 4.10 4.06 21.44
CA GLU A 126 3.80 4.81 22.65
C GLU A 126 4.14 6.30 22.51
N THR A 127 5.35 6.61 22.03
CA THR A 127 5.85 7.98 21.92
C THR A 127 5.46 8.66 20.63
N LYS A 128 4.96 7.91 19.64
CA LYS A 128 4.68 8.36 18.26
C LYS A 128 5.91 8.97 17.56
N ILE A 129 7.12 8.67 18.06
CA ILE A 129 8.36 9.12 17.42
C ILE A 129 8.55 8.31 16.15
N LYS A 130 8.75 9.03 15.05
CA LYS A 130 9.01 8.47 13.73
C LYS A 130 10.50 8.59 13.39
N TYR A 131 11.12 7.47 13.09
CA TYR A 131 12.50 7.39 12.65
C TYR A 131 12.53 7.16 11.14
N GLU A 132 12.51 8.27 10.39
CA GLU A 132 12.55 8.23 8.93
C GLU A 132 13.93 7.81 8.43
N THR A 133 13.94 6.84 7.53
CA THR A 133 15.16 6.37 6.85
C THR A 133 15.11 6.71 5.36
N LEU A 134 13.95 6.60 4.73
CA LEU A 134 13.76 6.89 3.31
C LEU A 134 13.61 8.40 3.09
N ILE A 135 14.44 8.97 2.20
CA ILE A 135 14.32 10.37 1.76
C ILE A 135 13.55 10.45 0.45
N LYS A 136 13.85 9.55 -0.47
CA LYS A 136 13.28 9.52 -1.82
C LYS A 136 13.35 8.12 -2.38
N PHE A 137 12.44 7.79 -3.28
CA PHE A 137 12.50 6.58 -4.10
C PHE A 137 12.15 6.91 -5.55
N GLU A 138 12.61 6.05 -6.44
CA GLU A 138 12.22 6.03 -7.85
C GLU A 138 12.07 4.57 -8.30
N LEU A 139 11.09 4.31 -9.17
CA LEU A 139 11.03 3.07 -9.94
C LEU A 139 11.71 3.35 -11.29
N THR A 140 12.75 2.60 -11.58
CA THR A 140 13.57 2.74 -12.79
C THR A 140 13.53 1.49 -13.63
N ASN A 141 14.03 1.52 -14.86
CA ASN A 141 14.08 0.38 -15.78
C ASN A 141 12.70 -0.30 -15.94
N ILE A 142 11.65 0.50 -16.00
CA ILE A 142 10.29 0.01 -16.20
C ILE A 142 10.20 -0.58 -17.59
N ASN A 143 9.96 -1.89 -17.67
CA ASN A 143 9.84 -2.64 -18.92
C ASN A 143 8.56 -3.46 -18.89
N ILE A 144 7.75 -3.33 -19.94
CA ILE A 144 6.45 -3.98 -20.06
C ILE A 144 6.50 -4.89 -21.28
N LYS A 145 6.12 -6.15 -21.09
CA LYS A 145 5.99 -7.14 -22.14
C LYS A 145 4.54 -7.61 -22.19
N LEU A 146 3.97 -7.65 -23.37
CA LEU A 146 2.69 -8.26 -23.70
C LEU A 146 2.86 -9.76 -23.86
#